data_0599bf2093491d55eb2fc312d3577c0c
#
_entry.id   0599bf2093491d55eb2fc312d3577c0c
#
_cell.length_a   1.000
_cell.length_b   1.000
_cell.length_c   1.000
_cell.angle_alpha   90.00
_cell.angle_beta   90.00
_cell.angle_gamma   90.00
#
_symmetry.space_group_name_H-M   'P 1'
#
loop_
_entity.id
_entity.type
_entity.pdbx_description
1 polymer ?
#
loop_
_entity_poly.entity_id
_entity_poly.type
_entity_poly.pdbx_seq_one_letter_code
_entity_poly.pdbx_strand_id
1 'polypeptide(L)'
;MVEIDLNKDGTGVITKISPRKNYLSRKAPKIKGASFRGERLEQIIAANIDQLFIVTSIKHPEFNNKVVDRFIVASESSSITCNIIINKIDLDDTKTSLKWKAIYQDIGYKVFLTSTLSRHGFESLSQSLKGKINLFWGHSGVGKSSLFNSLYPSLNLKVGLISSFNQKGKHTTVTNYLIKVEKDTYIIDTPGIREIDPYGIHRRDLGHYFKEFSEFTSGCKFSTCTHNHEPGCMVIEAVQSGKISEIRYNSYLRILETIEDDIIF
;
A
#
# COMPACT_ATOMS: atom_id res chain seq x y z
N MET A 1 -14.97 10.25 11.45
CA MET A 1 -16.41 10.54 11.45
C MET A 1 -16.57 12.00 11.85
N VAL A 2 -17.56 12.72 11.34
CA VAL A 2 -17.83 14.11 11.68
C VAL A 2 -19.29 14.25 12.09
N GLU A 3 -19.57 15.18 13.01
CA GLU A 3 -20.93 15.65 13.32
C GLU A 3 -21.17 16.92 12.49
N ILE A 4 -22.34 17.02 11.88
CA ILE A 4 -22.67 18.14 10.98
C ILE A 4 -24.03 18.72 11.39
N ASP A 5 -24.09 20.02 11.58
CA ASP A 5 -25.32 20.74 11.68
C ASP A 5 -25.78 21.20 10.29
N LEU A 6 -26.99 20.81 9.90
CA LEU A 6 -27.52 21.12 8.58
C LEU A 6 -28.19 22.50 8.59
N ASN A 7 -27.85 23.35 7.62
CA ASN A 7 -28.49 24.61 7.35
C ASN A 7 -29.77 24.42 6.52
N LYS A 8 -30.68 25.43 6.53
CA LYS A 8 -31.93 25.39 5.75
C LYS A 8 -31.73 25.36 4.24
N ASP A 9 -30.55 25.74 3.73
CA ASP A 9 -30.17 25.75 2.32
C ASP A 9 -29.54 24.42 1.85
N GLY A 10 -29.47 23.40 2.73
CA GLY A 10 -28.87 22.10 2.42
C GLY A 10 -27.35 22.04 2.57
N THR A 11 -26.71 23.13 2.98
CA THR A 11 -25.31 23.14 3.39
C THR A 11 -25.18 22.66 4.84
N GLY A 12 -23.95 22.36 5.29
CA GLY A 12 -23.72 21.95 6.67
C GLY A 12 -22.41 22.49 7.22
N VAL A 13 -22.40 22.70 8.55
CA VAL A 13 -21.19 23.08 9.29
C VAL A 13 -20.71 21.88 10.09
N ILE A 14 -19.43 21.52 9.94
CA ILE A 14 -18.83 20.48 10.76
C ILE A 14 -18.62 21.03 12.16
N THR A 15 -19.31 20.47 13.14
CA THR A 15 -19.26 20.89 14.54
C THR A 15 -18.30 20.10 15.37
N LYS A 16 -18.03 18.82 14.94
CA LYS A 16 -17.09 17.96 15.64
C LYS A 16 -16.43 16.97 14.71
N ILE A 17 -15.15 16.70 14.95
CA ILE A 17 -14.37 15.69 14.25
C ILE A 17 -13.95 14.63 15.26
N SER A 18 -14.38 13.37 15.04
CA SER A 18 -13.98 12.23 15.88
C SER A 18 -12.50 11.88 15.67
N PRO A 19 -11.80 11.36 16.69
CA PRO A 19 -10.46 10.84 16.53
C PRO A 19 -10.37 9.79 15.41
N ARG A 20 -9.26 9.80 14.69
CA ARG A 20 -8.99 8.77 13.66
C ARG A 20 -8.64 7.46 14.33
N LYS A 21 -9.17 6.35 13.81
CA LYS A 21 -8.82 4.99 14.23
C LYS A 21 -7.41 4.62 13.72
N ASN A 22 -7.15 4.94 12.49
CA ASN A 22 -5.86 4.82 11.80
C ASN A 22 -5.84 5.76 10.59
N TYR A 23 -4.69 5.90 9.96
CA TYR A 23 -4.56 6.61 8.69
C TYR A 23 -3.29 6.16 7.95
N LEU A 24 -3.33 6.23 6.63
CA LEU A 24 -2.17 6.07 5.78
C LEU A 24 -1.64 7.44 5.41
N SER A 25 -0.35 7.66 5.59
CA SER A 25 0.33 8.90 5.24
C SER A 25 1.60 8.66 4.43
N ARG A 26 2.12 9.74 3.86
CA ARG A 26 3.40 9.76 3.17
C ARG A 26 4.15 11.06 3.44
N LYS A 27 5.45 11.07 3.20
CA LYS A 27 6.20 12.32 3.09
C LYS A 27 5.69 13.14 1.89
N ALA A 28 5.52 14.44 2.05
CA ALA A 28 5.15 15.32 0.94
C ALA A 28 6.20 15.21 -0.20
N PRO A 29 5.79 15.34 -1.48
CA PRO A 29 6.73 15.30 -2.59
C PRO A 29 7.85 16.32 -2.44
N LYS A 30 9.08 15.97 -2.87
CA LYS A 30 10.20 16.91 -2.90
C LYS A 30 9.88 18.06 -3.86
N ILE A 31 9.99 19.30 -3.38
CA ILE A 31 9.82 20.49 -4.21
C ILE A 31 11.14 20.68 -4.98
N LYS A 32 11.09 20.72 -6.31
CA LYS A 32 12.26 21.00 -7.15
C LYS A 32 12.81 22.39 -6.80
N GLY A 33 14.10 22.47 -6.44
CA GLY A 33 14.78 23.72 -6.10
C GLY A 33 14.70 24.16 -4.64
N ALA A 34 13.96 23.46 -3.78
CA ALA A 34 14.04 23.69 -2.35
C ALA A 34 15.36 23.12 -1.80
N SER A 35 16.08 23.91 -1.00
CA SER A 35 17.26 23.42 -0.31
C SER A 35 16.86 22.31 0.66
N PHE A 36 17.70 21.29 0.82
CA PHE A 36 17.50 20.08 1.63
C PHE A 36 17.35 20.32 3.16
N ARG A 37 17.18 21.55 3.59
CA ARG A 37 17.07 21.94 5.00
C ARG A 37 15.61 22.05 5.40
N GLY A 38 15.01 20.90 5.75
CA GLY A 38 13.67 20.87 6.33
C GLY A 38 13.05 19.49 6.25
N GLU A 39 12.42 19.08 7.34
CA GLU A 39 11.62 17.86 7.40
C GLU A 39 10.46 17.94 6.41
N ARG A 40 10.30 16.90 5.59
CA ARG A 40 9.17 16.82 4.66
C ARG A 40 7.88 16.61 5.44
N LEU A 41 6.91 17.49 5.23
CA LEU A 41 5.62 17.43 5.92
C LEU A 41 4.89 16.11 5.69
N GLU A 42 4.17 15.67 6.71
CA GLU A 42 3.26 14.54 6.59
C GLU A 42 2.06 14.90 5.71
N GLN A 43 1.77 14.07 4.74
CA GLN A 43 0.57 14.16 3.92
C GLN A 43 -0.31 12.94 4.15
N ILE A 44 -1.45 13.14 4.81
CA ILE A 44 -2.44 12.08 5.01
C ILE A 44 -3.13 11.77 3.70
N ILE A 45 -3.13 10.48 3.33
CA ILE A 45 -3.77 9.95 2.13
C ILE A 45 -5.21 9.59 2.41
N ALA A 46 -5.46 8.77 3.42
CA ALA A 46 -6.80 8.35 3.83
C ALA A 46 -6.79 7.94 5.30
N ALA A 47 -7.94 7.98 5.94
CA ALA A 47 -8.11 7.65 7.36
C ALA A 47 -9.28 6.68 7.57
N ASN A 48 -9.28 6.01 8.73
CA ASN A 48 -10.29 5.03 9.14
C ASN A 48 -10.44 3.89 8.12
N ILE A 49 -9.32 3.32 7.71
CA ILE A 49 -9.20 2.26 6.71
C ILE A 49 -9.24 0.92 7.44
N ASP A 50 -10.09 -0.02 7.01
CA ASP A 50 -10.09 -1.37 7.56
C ASP A 50 -9.03 -2.24 6.89
N GLN A 51 -8.79 -2.06 5.58
CA GLN A 51 -7.77 -2.79 4.85
C GLN A 51 -7.27 -2.07 3.60
N LEU A 52 -6.00 -2.27 3.29
CA LEU A 52 -5.36 -1.83 2.06
C LEU A 52 -5.25 -3.01 1.08
N PHE A 53 -5.61 -2.78 -0.18
CA PHE A 53 -5.34 -3.67 -1.30
C PHE A 53 -4.28 -3.07 -2.22
N ILE A 54 -3.13 -3.72 -2.30
CA ILE A 54 -2.09 -3.39 -3.28
C ILE A 54 -2.42 -4.12 -4.57
N VAL A 55 -2.87 -3.38 -5.58
CA VAL A 55 -3.20 -3.94 -6.90
C VAL A 55 -1.99 -3.86 -7.80
N THR A 56 -1.53 -5.00 -8.23
CA THR A 56 -0.45 -5.17 -9.20
C THR A 56 -0.89 -6.07 -10.34
N SER A 57 -0.07 -6.27 -11.34
CA SER A 57 -0.31 -7.20 -12.43
C SER A 57 0.89 -8.09 -12.64
N ILE A 58 0.68 -9.27 -13.23
CA ILE A 58 1.79 -10.18 -13.55
C ILE A 58 2.56 -9.71 -14.78
N LYS A 59 1.86 -9.17 -15.79
CA LYS A 59 2.42 -8.55 -17.00
C LYS A 59 1.66 -7.26 -17.34
N HIS A 60 2.32 -6.33 -18.01
CA HIS A 60 1.77 -5.06 -18.53
C HIS A 60 1.03 -4.20 -17.50
N PRO A 61 1.73 -3.67 -16.47
CA PRO A 61 3.16 -3.74 -16.18
C PRO A 61 3.54 -5.05 -15.50
N GLU A 62 4.83 -5.39 -15.53
CA GLU A 62 5.37 -6.54 -14.81
C GLU A 62 5.25 -6.36 -13.30
N PHE A 63 5.14 -7.50 -12.61
CA PHE A 63 5.10 -7.52 -11.15
C PHE A 63 6.39 -6.93 -10.56
N ASN A 64 6.23 -5.96 -9.67
CA ASN A 64 7.35 -5.29 -9.02
C ASN A 64 7.25 -5.43 -7.50
N ASN A 65 7.97 -6.41 -6.94
CA ASN A 65 8.00 -6.67 -5.51
C ASN A 65 8.48 -5.48 -4.68
N LYS A 66 9.43 -4.67 -5.18
CA LYS A 66 9.97 -3.49 -4.46
C LYS A 66 8.89 -2.48 -4.14
N VAL A 67 7.96 -2.30 -5.07
CA VAL A 67 6.82 -1.40 -4.89
C VAL A 67 5.82 -2.01 -3.91
N VAL A 68 5.50 -3.30 -4.06
CA VAL A 68 4.61 -4.04 -3.15
C VAL A 68 5.14 -3.95 -1.72
N ASP A 69 6.43 -4.25 -1.53
CA ASP A 69 7.07 -4.28 -0.22
C ASP A 69 7.08 -2.91 0.47
N ARG A 70 7.26 -1.83 -0.29
CA ARG A 70 7.19 -0.46 0.23
C ARG A 70 5.78 -0.11 0.74
N PHE A 71 4.73 -0.56 0.04
CA PHE A 71 3.36 -0.38 0.51
C PHE A 71 3.00 -1.27 1.70
N ILE A 72 3.57 -2.47 1.76
CA ILE A 72 3.48 -3.33 2.95
C ILE A 72 4.05 -2.59 4.16
N VAL A 73 5.26 -2.04 4.06
CA VAL A 73 5.90 -1.27 5.15
C VAL A 73 5.01 -0.10 5.59
N ALA A 74 4.47 0.68 4.65
CA ALA A 74 3.56 1.78 4.97
C ALA A 74 2.27 1.31 5.65
N SER A 75 1.77 0.15 5.29
CA SER A 75 0.57 -0.46 5.86
C SER A 75 0.81 -0.96 7.29
N GLU A 76 1.91 -1.69 7.49
CA GLU A 76 2.31 -2.22 8.80
C GLU A 76 2.59 -1.09 9.79
N SER A 77 3.30 -0.04 9.37
CA SER A 77 3.59 1.13 10.23
C SER A 77 2.32 1.90 10.63
N SER A 78 1.27 1.80 9.82
CA SER A 78 -0.04 2.42 10.08
C SER A 78 -1.05 1.48 10.75
N SER A 79 -0.65 0.23 11.09
CA SER A 79 -1.52 -0.83 11.63
C SER A 79 -2.77 -1.08 10.76
N ILE A 80 -2.59 -1.05 9.43
CA ILE A 80 -3.64 -1.31 8.44
C ILE A 80 -3.42 -2.71 7.86
N THR A 81 -4.46 -3.56 7.88
CA THR A 81 -4.40 -4.89 7.24
C THR A 81 -4.08 -4.76 5.76
N CYS A 82 -3.00 -5.40 5.31
CA CYS A 82 -2.54 -5.37 3.93
C CYS A 82 -2.92 -6.65 3.18
N ASN A 83 -3.44 -6.50 1.97
CA ASN A 83 -3.76 -7.58 1.04
C ASN A 83 -3.14 -7.26 -0.33
N ILE A 84 -2.79 -8.28 -1.09
CA ILE A 84 -2.16 -8.15 -2.39
C ILE A 84 -3.09 -8.73 -3.47
N ILE A 85 -3.29 -8.00 -4.55
CA ILE A 85 -3.99 -8.47 -5.74
C ILE A 85 -2.98 -8.55 -6.88
N ILE A 86 -2.77 -9.74 -7.41
CA ILE A 86 -2.00 -9.95 -8.64
C ILE A 86 -3.01 -10.18 -9.76
N ASN A 87 -3.22 -9.14 -10.54
CA ASN A 87 -4.19 -9.15 -11.64
C ASN A 87 -3.55 -9.60 -12.96
N LYS A 88 -4.40 -9.84 -13.98
CA LYS A 88 -4.04 -10.27 -15.34
C LYS A 88 -3.30 -11.62 -15.36
N ILE A 89 -3.70 -12.56 -14.49
CA ILE A 89 -3.09 -13.90 -14.48
C ILE A 89 -3.37 -14.70 -15.75
N ASP A 90 -4.31 -14.26 -16.57
CA ASP A 90 -4.54 -14.76 -17.93
C ASP A 90 -3.33 -14.58 -18.86
N LEU A 91 -2.40 -13.67 -18.50
CA LEU A 91 -1.14 -13.42 -19.21
C LEU A 91 0.06 -14.20 -18.61
N ASP A 92 -0.17 -15.04 -17.60
CA ASP A 92 0.88 -15.75 -16.86
C ASP A 92 1.18 -17.13 -17.42
N ASP A 93 1.93 -17.19 -18.51
CA ASP A 93 2.32 -18.44 -19.17
C ASP A 93 3.26 -19.32 -18.33
N THR A 94 3.96 -18.71 -17.38
CA THR A 94 5.07 -19.34 -16.61
C THR A 94 4.69 -19.67 -15.16
N LYS A 95 3.44 -19.45 -14.77
CA LYS A 95 2.97 -19.59 -13.37
C LYS A 95 3.77 -18.77 -12.36
N THR A 96 4.37 -17.66 -12.80
CA THR A 96 5.15 -16.75 -11.94
C THR A 96 4.28 -16.12 -10.86
N SER A 97 2.98 -15.91 -11.13
CA SER A 97 2.03 -15.41 -10.12
C SER A 97 1.90 -16.34 -8.91
N LEU A 98 2.01 -17.67 -9.10
CA LEU A 98 1.99 -18.64 -8.00
C LEU A 98 3.22 -18.53 -7.12
N LYS A 99 4.41 -18.28 -7.71
CA LYS A 99 5.66 -18.05 -6.94
C LYS A 99 5.53 -16.79 -6.07
N TRP A 100 5.06 -15.69 -6.64
CA TRP A 100 4.82 -14.47 -5.88
C TRP A 100 3.76 -14.65 -4.80
N LYS A 101 2.69 -15.37 -5.13
CA LYS A 101 1.65 -15.70 -4.16
C LYS A 101 2.24 -16.46 -2.97
N ALA A 102 3.05 -17.50 -3.21
CA ALA A 102 3.69 -18.28 -2.16
C ALA A 102 4.56 -17.40 -1.25
N ILE A 103 5.48 -16.60 -1.83
CA ILE A 103 6.39 -15.72 -1.07
C ILE A 103 5.62 -14.83 -0.08
N TYR A 104 4.51 -14.23 -0.50
CA TYR A 104 3.75 -13.33 0.38
C TYR A 104 2.79 -14.07 1.31
N GLN A 105 2.25 -15.22 0.91
CA GLN A 105 1.39 -16.02 1.79
C GLN A 105 2.17 -16.65 2.93
N ASP A 106 3.37 -17.13 2.69
CA ASP A 106 4.24 -17.76 3.69
C ASP A 106 4.58 -16.79 4.84
N ILE A 107 4.59 -15.49 4.57
CA ILE A 107 4.79 -14.43 5.57
C ILE A 107 3.47 -13.80 6.08
N GLY A 108 2.33 -14.43 5.78
CA GLY A 108 1.03 -14.12 6.37
C GLY A 108 0.19 -13.07 5.65
N TYR A 109 0.52 -12.67 4.41
CA TYR A 109 -0.34 -11.77 3.62
C TYR A 109 -1.35 -12.53 2.79
N LYS A 110 -2.59 -12.03 2.72
CA LYS A 110 -3.58 -12.56 1.76
C LYS A 110 -3.23 -12.11 0.35
N VAL A 111 -3.15 -13.07 -0.57
CA VAL A 111 -2.86 -12.81 -1.99
C VAL A 111 -3.99 -13.32 -2.84
N PHE A 112 -4.59 -12.44 -3.62
CA PHE A 112 -5.65 -12.72 -4.58
C PHE A 112 -5.05 -12.75 -5.98
N LEU A 113 -5.18 -13.87 -6.67
CA LEU A 113 -4.89 -13.98 -8.09
C LEU A 113 -6.17 -13.67 -8.86
N THR A 114 -6.13 -12.67 -9.75
CA THR A 114 -7.34 -12.22 -10.45
C THR A 114 -7.11 -12.08 -11.95
N SER A 115 -8.17 -12.32 -12.72
CA SER A 115 -8.26 -11.95 -14.13
C SER A 115 -9.62 -11.32 -14.39
N THR A 116 -9.63 -10.12 -14.94
CA THR A 116 -10.87 -9.45 -15.37
C THR A 116 -11.46 -10.11 -16.63
N LEU A 117 -10.64 -10.82 -17.40
CA LEU A 117 -11.06 -11.52 -18.60
C LEU A 117 -11.82 -12.81 -18.27
N SER A 118 -11.25 -13.65 -17.41
CA SER A 118 -11.84 -14.93 -17.01
C SER A 118 -12.69 -14.86 -15.73
N ARG A 119 -12.75 -13.71 -15.05
CA ARG A 119 -13.37 -13.50 -13.73
C ARG A 119 -12.77 -14.38 -12.60
N HIS A 120 -11.58 -14.95 -12.82
CA HIS A 120 -10.90 -15.73 -11.81
C HIS A 120 -10.65 -14.89 -10.54
N GLY A 121 -10.84 -15.50 -9.37
CA GLY A 121 -10.56 -14.90 -8.05
C GLY A 121 -11.57 -13.84 -7.56
N PHE A 122 -12.60 -13.53 -8.34
CA PHE A 122 -13.55 -12.45 -8.03
C PHE A 122 -14.44 -12.75 -6.84
N GLU A 123 -14.89 -13.99 -6.68
CA GLU A 123 -15.74 -14.38 -5.56
C GLU A 123 -15.02 -14.20 -4.23
N SER A 124 -13.81 -14.75 -4.10
CA SER A 124 -12.99 -14.63 -2.89
C SER A 124 -12.63 -13.18 -2.58
N LEU A 125 -12.30 -12.38 -3.61
CA LEU A 125 -12.00 -10.96 -3.47
C LEU A 125 -13.25 -10.20 -3.00
N SER A 126 -14.40 -10.37 -3.66
CA SER A 126 -15.66 -9.72 -3.30
C SER A 126 -16.04 -10.01 -1.85
N GLN A 127 -15.91 -11.26 -1.41
CA GLN A 127 -16.20 -11.68 -0.04
C GLN A 127 -15.28 -10.97 0.98
N SER A 128 -14.02 -10.75 0.61
CA SER A 128 -13.03 -10.07 1.46
C SER A 128 -13.33 -8.58 1.66
N LEU A 129 -14.05 -7.94 0.71
CA LEU A 129 -14.35 -6.51 0.71
C LEU A 129 -15.55 -6.14 1.60
N LYS A 130 -16.49 -7.08 1.81
CA LYS A 130 -17.79 -6.82 2.43
C LYS A 130 -17.68 -6.23 3.84
N GLY A 131 -18.51 -5.22 4.10
CA GLY A 131 -18.65 -4.58 5.42
C GLY A 131 -17.43 -3.78 5.86
N LYS A 132 -16.59 -3.33 4.92
CA LYS A 132 -15.31 -2.68 5.22
C LYS A 132 -15.06 -1.44 4.39
N ILE A 133 -14.18 -0.59 4.91
CA ILE A 133 -13.58 0.53 4.17
C ILE A 133 -12.27 0.02 3.57
N ASN A 134 -12.28 -0.15 2.25
CA ASN A 134 -11.20 -0.74 1.47
C ASN A 134 -10.44 0.33 0.71
N LEU A 135 -9.16 0.53 1.04
CA LEU A 135 -8.28 1.41 0.27
C LEU A 135 -7.61 0.60 -0.83
N PHE A 136 -7.69 1.08 -2.07
CA PHE A 136 -7.00 0.45 -3.19
C PHE A 136 -5.89 1.33 -3.71
N TRP A 137 -4.72 0.73 -3.81
CA TRP A 137 -3.58 1.34 -4.44
C TRP A 137 -3.03 0.45 -5.55
N GLY A 138 -2.50 1.06 -6.60
CA GLY A 138 -1.82 0.34 -7.68
C GLY A 138 -1.47 1.27 -8.82
N HIS A 139 -0.38 0.96 -9.52
CA HIS A 139 0.08 1.74 -10.67
C HIS A 139 -0.97 1.85 -11.80
N SER A 140 -0.76 2.84 -12.67
CA SER A 140 -1.52 2.91 -13.92
C SER A 140 -1.30 1.64 -14.74
N GLY A 141 -2.36 1.15 -15.36
CA GLY A 141 -2.30 -0.03 -16.22
C GLY A 141 -2.38 -1.39 -15.54
N VAL A 142 -2.38 -1.50 -14.19
CA VAL A 142 -2.55 -2.80 -13.50
C VAL A 142 -3.97 -3.36 -13.58
N GLY A 143 -4.94 -2.54 -14.04
CA GLY A 143 -6.32 -2.97 -14.26
C GLY A 143 -7.28 -2.65 -13.12
N LYS A 144 -6.98 -1.67 -12.22
CA LYS A 144 -7.89 -1.28 -11.12
C LYS A 144 -9.31 -0.95 -11.59
N SER A 145 -9.47 -0.04 -12.57
CA SER A 145 -10.79 0.36 -13.07
C SER A 145 -11.55 -0.81 -13.67
N SER A 146 -10.87 -1.67 -14.42
CA SER A 146 -11.47 -2.89 -14.97
C SER A 146 -11.92 -3.85 -13.89
N LEU A 147 -11.09 -4.00 -12.82
CA LEU A 147 -11.39 -4.83 -11.66
C LEU A 147 -12.64 -4.31 -10.95
N PHE A 148 -12.72 -3.00 -10.68
CA PHE A 148 -13.89 -2.37 -10.04
C PHE A 148 -15.16 -2.50 -10.88
N ASN A 149 -15.10 -2.22 -12.17
CA ASN A 149 -16.27 -2.35 -13.05
C ASN A 149 -16.75 -3.80 -13.15
N SER A 150 -15.83 -4.76 -13.05
CA SER A 150 -16.18 -6.17 -13.07
C SER A 150 -16.75 -6.67 -11.74
N LEU A 151 -16.31 -6.10 -10.61
CA LEU A 151 -16.84 -6.39 -9.26
C LEU A 151 -18.18 -5.68 -9.04
N TYR A 152 -18.26 -4.42 -9.46
CA TYR A 152 -19.39 -3.52 -9.23
C TYR A 152 -19.79 -2.81 -10.53
N PRO A 153 -20.52 -3.47 -11.44
CA PRO A 153 -20.87 -2.92 -12.75
C PRO A 153 -21.62 -1.59 -12.71
N SER A 154 -22.36 -1.35 -11.62
CA SER A 154 -23.08 -0.09 -11.38
C SER A 154 -22.19 1.15 -11.25
N LEU A 155 -20.89 0.99 -10.94
CA LEU A 155 -19.96 2.10 -10.81
C LEU A 155 -19.65 2.77 -12.15
N ASN A 156 -19.70 2.01 -13.23
CA ASN A 156 -19.45 2.47 -14.61
C ASN A 156 -18.25 3.42 -14.73
N LEU A 157 -17.16 3.08 -14.04
CA LEU A 157 -15.94 3.87 -14.02
C LEU A 157 -15.32 3.87 -15.43
N LYS A 158 -15.13 5.04 -16.02
CA LYS A 158 -14.45 5.13 -17.32
C LYS A 158 -13.02 4.59 -17.16
N VAL A 159 -12.70 3.54 -17.89
CA VAL A 159 -11.34 2.97 -17.94
C VAL A 159 -10.38 4.07 -18.39
N GLY A 160 -9.41 4.40 -17.57
CA GLY A 160 -8.47 5.49 -17.82
C GLY A 160 -8.80 6.82 -17.13
N LEU A 161 -10.03 7.11 -16.68
CA LEU A 161 -10.32 8.37 -15.96
C LEU A 161 -9.68 8.43 -14.57
N ILE A 162 -9.57 7.29 -13.91
CA ILE A 162 -8.89 7.20 -12.60
C ILE A 162 -7.40 7.53 -12.74
N SER A 163 -6.80 7.29 -13.91
CA SER A 163 -5.38 7.61 -14.19
C SER A 163 -5.17 8.87 -15.05
N SER A 164 -6.17 9.36 -15.77
CA SER A 164 -6.03 10.40 -16.80
C SER A 164 -6.36 11.83 -16.32
N PHE A 165 -6.89 12.03 -15.10
CA PHE A 165 -7.13 13.37 -14.59
C PHE A 165 -5.85 14.23 -14.46
N ASN A 166 -4.67 13.64 -14.67
CA ASN A 166 -3.37 14.29 -14.57
C ASN A 166 -2.72 14.72 -15.90
N GLN A 167 -3.41 14.62 -17.05
CA GLN A 167 -2.77 15.00 -18.35
C GLN A 167 -2.95 16.46 -18.76
N LYS A 168 -3.65 17.29 -18.00
CA LYS A 168 -3.70 18.73 -18.30
C LYS A 168 -3.01 19.53 -17.19
N GLY A 169 -1.76 19.89 -17.44
CA GLY A 169 -0.82 20.73 -16.72
C GLY A 169 -1.34 21.95 -15.93
N LYS A 170 -2.13 21.71 -14.88
CA LYS A 170 -2.38 22.65 -13.79
C LYS A 170 -2.39 21.86 -12.51
N HIS A 171 -1.83 22.43 -11.43
CA HIS A 171 -1.83 21.89 -10.07
C HIS A 171 -3.19 21.33 -9.68
N THR A 172 -3.44 20.06 -9.98
CA THR A 172 -4.70 19.42 -9.66
C THR A 172 -4.48 18.74 -8.31
N THR A 173 -5.16 19.22 -7.30
CA THR A 173 -5.28 18.56 -6.00
C THR A 173 -5.74 17.14 -6.23
N VAL A 174 -4.91 16.16 -5.84
CA VAL A 174 -5.26 14.73 -5.93
C VAL A 174 -6.38 14.51 -4.90
N THR A 175 -7.60 14.39 -5.37
CA THR A 175 -8.76 14.14 -4.51
C THR A 175 -8.99 12.63 -4.44
N ASN A 176 -8.93 12.06 -3.25
CA ASN A 176 -9.34 10.69 -3.02
C ASN A 176 -10.87 10.61 -2.92
N TYR A 177 -11.45 9.60 -3.50
CA TYR A 177 -12.90 9.40 -3.50
C TYR A 177 -13.27 8.21 -2.62
N LEU A 178 -14.16 8.43 -1.66
CA LEU A 178 -14.82 7.37 -0.90
C LEU A 178 -16.13 7.01 -1.62
N ILE A 179 -16.20 5.81 -2.17
CA ILE A 179 -17.33 5.33 -2.95
C ILE A 179 -18.02 4.22 -2.18
N LYS A 180 -19.31 4.39 -1.88
CA LYS A 180 -20.14 3.31 -1.34
C LYS A 180 -20.53 2.37 -2.48
N VAL A 181 -20.18 1.08 -2.37
CA VAL A 181 -20.43 0.08 -3.41
C VAL A 181 -21.55 -0.89 -3.05
N GLU A 182 -21.69 -1.20 -1.76
CA GLU A 182 -22.75 -2.04 -1.18
C GLU A 182 -23.09 -1.54 0.23
N LYS A 183 -24.05 -2.21 0.89
CA LYS A 183 -24.34 -1.91 2.29
C LYS A 183 -23.06 -2.07 3.13
N ASP A 184 -22.67 -1.01 3.84
CA ASP A 184 -21.49 -0.93 4.72
C ASP A 184 -20.14 -1.29 4.06
N THR A 185 -20.10 -1.33 2.71
CA THR A 185 -18.89 -1.59 1.93
C THR A 185 -18.49 -0.33 1.14
N TYR A 186 -17.27 0.10 1.37
CA TYR A 186 -16.73 1.31 0.76
C TYR A 186 -15.39 1.02 0.08
N ILE A 187 -15.13 1.74 -1.00
CA ILE A 187 -13.87 1.75 -1.72
C ILE A 187 -13.29 3.15 -1.69
N ILE A 188 -12.02 3.26 -1.33
CA ILE A 188 -11.23 4.47 -1.51
C ILE A 188 -10.26 4.21 -2.66
N ASP A 189 -10.39 4.97 -3.75
CA ASP A 189 -9.39 4.98 -4.81
C ASP A 189 -8.44 6.17 -4.62
N THR A 190 -7.15 5.92 -4.86
CA THR A 190 -6.08 6.91 -4.68
C THR A 190 -5.44 7.25 -6.02
N PRO A 191 -6.09 8.05 -6.89
CA PRO A 191 -5.54 8.42 -8.16
C PRO A 191 -4.25 9.23 -7.98
N GLY A 192 -3.22 8.93 -8.79
CA GLY A 192 -1.98 9.71 -8.83
C GLY A 192 -0.95 9.42 -7.76
N ILE A 193 -1.19 8.54 -6.81
CA ILE A 193 -0.15 8.07 -5.88
C ILE A 193 0.67 6.99 -6.60
N ARG A 194 1.77 7.40 -7.22
CA ARG A 194 2.66 6.48 -7.94
C ARG A 194 3.64 5.78 -7.02
N GLU A 195 4.12 6.49 -6.01
CA GLU A 195 5.07 5.99 -5.02
C GLU A 195 4.64 6.44 -3.64
N ILE A 196 4.88 5.60 -2.65
CA ILE A 196 4.74 5.96 -1.26
C ILE A 196 6.13 6.07 -0.65
N ASP A 197 6.37 7.21 0.00
CA ASP A 197 7.51 7.42 0.86
C ASP A 197 6.94 7.52 2.27
N PRO A 198 6.96 6.43 3.05
CA PRO A 198 6.28 6.38 4.33
C PRO A 198 6.81 7.47 5.27
N TYR A 199 5.89 8.14 5.97
CA TYR A 199 6.24 9.14 6.97
C TYR A 199 6.53 8.49 8.33
N GLY A 200 7.46 9.04 9.09
CA GLY A 200 7.72 8.62 10.47
C GLY A 200 8.41 7.26 10.63
N ILE A 201 8.99 6.69 9.56
CA ILE A 201 9.76 5.45 9.65
C ILE A 201 11.24 5.77 9.74
N HIS A 202 11.87 5.34 10.84
CA HIS A 202 13.32 5.45 11.05
C HIS A 202 14.03 4.17 10.60
N ARG A 203 15.30 4.29 10.26
CA ARG A 203 16.13 3.15 9.80
C ARG A 203 16.14 1.99 10.82
N ARG A 204 16.26 2.30 12.11
CA ARG A 204 16.25 1.32 13.21
C ARG A 204 14.92 0.57 13.35
N ASP A 205 13.81 1.18 12.92
CA ASP A 205 12.46 0.64 13.11
C ASP A 205 11.99 -0.16 11.89
N LEU A 206 12.66 -0.02 10.74
CA LEU A 206 12.23 -0.64 9.49
C LEU A 206 12.07 -2.16 9.60
N GLY A 207 12.97 -2.84 10.32
CA GLY A 207 12.93 -4.29 10.52
C GLY A 207 11.64 -4.78 11.17
N HIS A 208 11.01 -3.96 12.02
CA HIS A 208 9.74 -4.31 12.68
C HIS A 208 8.55 -4.41 11.70
N TYR A 209 8.65 -3.78 10.53
CA TYR A 209 7.61 -3.81 9.49
C TYR A 209 7.81 -4.94 8.48
N PHE A 210 8.82 -5.79 8.68
CA PHE A 210 9.03 -7.04 7.95
C PHE A 210 8.66 -8.21 8.87
N LYS A 211 7.45 -8.75 8.73
CA LYS A 211 6.90 -9.78 9.64
C LYS A 211 7.81 -10.97 9.80
N GLU A 212 8.44 -11.39 8.71
CA GLU A 212 9.38 -12.51 8.67
C GLU A 212 10.66 -12.29 9.48
N PHE A 213 10.97 -11.04 9.88
CA PHE A 213 12.12 -10.75 10.73
C PHE A 213 11.83 -10.96 12.21
N SER A 214 10.55 -10.90 12.62
CA SER A 214 10.14 -10.86 14.02
C SER A 214 10.65 -12.04 14.86
N GLU A 215 10.74 -13.23 14.26
CA GLU A 215 11.23 -14.44 14.93
C GLU A 215 12.74 -14.39 15.22
N PHE A 216 13.50 -13.56 14.50
CA PHE A 216 14.95 -13.54 14.52
C PHE A 216 15.53 -12.31 15.21
N THR A 217 14.78 -11.20 15.26
CA THR A 217 15.27 -9.91 15.76
C THR A 217 15.74 -9.95 17.21
N SER A 218 15.06 -10.73 18.06
CA SER A 218 15.42 -10.88 19.49
C SER A 218 16.78 -11.57 19.72
N GLY A 219 17.26 -12.34 18.74
CA GLY A 219 18.55 -13.03 18.79
C GLY A 219 19.73 -12.19 18.29
N CYS A 220 19.51 -11.00 17.75
CA CYS A 220 20.58 -10.14 17.27
C CYS A 220 21.48 -9.67 18.41
N LYS A 221 22.79 -9.60 18.14
CA LYS A 221 23.80 -9.15 19.12
C LYS A 221 23.56 -7.71 19.61
N PHE A 222 23.01 -6.85 18.75
CA PHE A 222 22.77 -5.44 19.04
C PHE A 222 21.28 -5.13 19.07
N SER A 223 20.80 -4.44 20.09
CA SER A 223 19.38 -4.04 20.22
C SER A 223 18.92 -3.04 19.15
N THR A 224 19.87 -2.29 18.56
CA THR A 224 19.61 -1.32 17.48
C THR A 224 20.05 -1.84 16.11
N CYS A 225 20.08 -3.17 15.96
CA CYS A 225 20.52 -3.80 14.72
C CYS A 225 19.64 -3.36 13.54
N THR A 226 20.27 -2.83 12.49
CA THR A 226 19.58 -2.47 11.25
C THR A 226 19.56 -3.62 10.24
N HIS A 227 20.05 -4.80 10.62
CA HIS A 227 20.06 -6.03 9.81
C HIS A 227 20.70 -5.86 8.43
N ASN A 228 21.67 -4.96 8.31
CA ASN A 228 22.36 -4.68 7.04
C ASN A 228 23.76 -5.30 6.98
N HIS A 229 24.56 -5.06 8.00
CA HIS A 229 25.99 -5.49 8.02
C HIS A 229 26.50 -5.82 9.41
N GLU A 230 25.65 -5.80 10.42
CA GLU A 230 26.07 -5.97 11.81
C GLU A 230 26.49 -7.42 12.08
N PRO A 231 27.66 -7.64 12.71
CA PRO A 231 28.11 -8.98 13.07
C PRO A 231 27.20 -9.59 14.14
N GLY A 232 26.85 -10.86 14.00
CA GLY A 232 25.91 -11.57 14.87
C GLY A 232 24.46 -11.12 14.68
N CYS A 233 24.09 -10.75 13.46
CA CYS A 233 22.72 -10.45 13.08
C CYS A 233 21.98 -11.73 12.70
N MET A 234 21.01 -12.14 13.51
CA MET A 234 20.23 -13.36 13.28
C MET A 234 19.32 -13.28 12.04
N VAL A 235 18.93 -12.08 11.62
CA VAL A 235 18.19 -11.89 10.37
C VAL A 235 19.07 -12.23 9.16
N ILE A 236 20.32 -11.76 9.14
CA ILE A 236 21.27 -12.10 8.06
C ILE A 236 21.53 -13.62 8.02
N GLU A 237 21.71 -14.24 9.18
CA GLU A 237 21.88 -15.71 9.26
C GLU A 237 20.62 -16.46 8.77
N ALA A 238 19.44 -15.95 9.09
CA ALA A 238 18.18 -16.53 8.60
C ALA A 238 18.04 -16.41 7.07
N VAL A 239 18.51 -15.32 6.48
CA VAL A 239 18.58 -15.18 5.01
C VAL A 239 19.57 -16.17 4.42
N GLN A 240 20.77 -16.28 4.98
CA GLN A 240 21.82 -17.20 4.50
C GLN A 240 21.40 -18.68 4.59
N SER A 241 20.60 -19.02 5.61
CA SER A 241 20.05 -20.36 5.80
C SER A 241 18.73 -20.60 5.04
N GLY A 242 18.25 -19.64 4.26
CA GLY A 242 17.02 -19.75 3.46
C GLY A 242 15.71 -19.70 4.25
N LYS A 243 15.75 -19.35 5.55
CA LYS A 243 14.56 -19.16 6.39
C LYS A 243 13.82 -17.85 6.06
N ILE A 244 14.56 -16.84 5.60
CA ILE A 244 14.02 -15.60 5.08
C ILE A 244 14.32 -15.54 3.58
N SER A 245 13.33 -15.15 2.78
CA SER A 245 13.49 -14.98 1.35
C SER A 245 14.52 -13.89 1.03
N GLU A 246 15.55 -14.23 0.25
CA GLU A 246 16.55 -13.28 -0.23
C GLU A 246 15.92 -12.14 -1.04
N ILE A 247 14.86 -12.42 -1.81
CA ILE A 247 14.12 -11.40 -2.58
C ILE A 247 13.52 -10.35 -1.65
N ARG A 248 12.94 -10.78 -0.53
CA ARG A 248 12.36 -9.89 0.48
C ARG A 248 13.44 -9.12 1.22
N TYR A 249 14.52 -9.78 1.60
CA TYR A 249 15.65 -9.12 2.24
C TYR A 249 16.29 -8.05 1.33
N ASN A 250 16.45 -8.33 0.05
CA ASN A 250 16.92 -7.34 -0.92
C ASN A 250 15.96 -6.14 -1.06
N SER A 251 14.66 -6.35 -0.93
CA SER A 251 13.68 -5.24 -0.86
C SER A 251 13.85 -4.43 0.42
N TYR A 252 14.07 -5.10 1.56
CA TYR A 252 14.37 -4.45 2.83
C TYR A 252 15.56 -3.51 2.73
N LEU A 253 16.70 -3.99 2.23
CA LEU A 253 17.92 -3.20 2.08
C LEU A 253 17.70 -1.95 1.21
N ARG A 254 16.97 -2.10 0.10
CA ARG A 254 16.64 -0.96 -0.78
C ARG A 254 15.74 0.07 -0.12
N ILE A 255 14.78 -0.35 0.70
CA ILE A 255 13.95 0.58 1.45
C ILE A 255 14.79 1.29 2.49
N LEU A 256 15.65 0.54 3.20
CA LEU A 256 16.57 1.06 4.22
C LEU A 256 17.49 2.17 3.66
N GLU A 257 18.01 1.99 2.43
CA GLU A 257 18.83 3.00 1.74
C GLU A 257 18.08 4.29 1.44
N THR A 258 16.76 4.22 1.26
CA THR A 258 15.94 5.39 0.90
C THR A 258 15.40 6.15 2.11
N ILE A 259 15.49 5.58 3.30
CA ILE A 259 15.08 6.28 4.53
C ILE A 259 16.12 7.36 4.81
N GLU A 260 15.65 8.59 4.78
CA GLU A 260 16.44 9.76 5.16
C GLU A 260 16.65 9.70 6.68
N ASP A 261 17.90 9.74 7.12
CA ASP A 261 18.18 9.89 8.55
C ASP A 261 17.67 11.27 8.96
N ASP A 262 16.79 11.30 9.95
CA ASP A 262 16.38 12.56 10.55
C ASP A 262 17.64 13.16 11.21
N ILE A 263 18.07 14.30 10.71
CA ILE A 263 19.16 15.04 11.35
C ILE A 263 18.58 15.58 12.65
N ILE A 264 18.82 14.84 13.73
CA ILE A 264 18.53 15.30 15.08
C ILE A 264 19.62 16.35 15.38
N PHE A 265 19.22 17.62 15.44
CA PHE A 265 20.04 18.71 15.97
C PHE A 265 19.94 18.76 17.48
#